data_295dfe19c820ebbe1bb7f5d46c8b49ea
#
_entry.id   295dfe19c820ebbe1bb7f5d46c8b49ea
#
_cell.length_a   1.000
_cell.length_b   1.000
_cell.length_c   1.000
_cell.angle_alpha   90.00
_cell.angle_beta   90.00
_cell.angle_gamma   90.00
#
_symmetry.space_group_name_H-M   'P 1'
#
loop_
_entity.id
_entity.type
_entity.pdbx_description
1 polymer ?
#
loop_
_entity_poly.entity_id
_entity_poly.type
_entity_poly.pdbx_seq_one_letter_code
_entity_poly.pdbx_strand_id
1 'polypeptide(L)'
;GSKSKLVFSGLGISALYKFVTDGLILFPSEISWDISVYKGSAFGLDVLPALIGVGYICGSRVASYMFGGAIVGWFVIMPLMHTIGALGGDSAILFPATKAIADMAPAELWSNYVRYIGAGAVACGGVLSLIKSLPLIIKTFKDAMKGFGKTGDSQLRTQQDLSMKVVLGGVLIIAALIWLLPEIPVSLLGALMIVVFGFFFATVSSRMVGIVGSSNNPVSGMAI
;
A
#
# COMPACT_ATOMS: atom_id res chain seq x y z
N GLY A 1 19.93 8.65 -24.22
CA GLY A 1 19.96 7.41 -24.95
C GLY A 1 18.59 6.89 -25.36
N SER A 2 18.54 5.75 -26.05
CA SER A 2 17.29 5.15 -26.55
C SER A 2 16.26 4.83 -25.44
N LYS A 3 16.73 4.48 -24.25
CA LYS A 3 15.87 4.20 -23.09
C LYS A 3 15.13 5.44 -22.57
N SER A 4 15.72 6.63 -22.68
CA SER A 4 15.04 7.88 -22.27
C SER A 4 13.83 8.17 -23.14
N LYS A 5 13.91 7.89 -24.43
CA LYS A 5 12.79 8.08 -25.37
C LYS A 5 11.59 7.23 -24.98
N LEU A 6 11.83 5.98 -24.55
CA LEU A 6 10.76 5.07 -24.08
C LEU A 6 10.09 5.60 -22.80
N VAL A 7 10.88 6.12 -21.85
CA VAL A 7 10.34 6.69 -20.61
C VAL A 7 9.48 7.92 -20.91
N PHE A 8 9.98 8.85 -21.71
CA PHE A 8 9.22 10.06 -22.07
C PHE A 8 7.98 9.76 -22.94
N SER A 9 8.06 8.77 -23.84
CA SER A 9 6.88 8.35 -24.59
C SER A 9 5.81 7.73 -23.70
N GLY A 10 6.19 6.86 -22.75
CA GLY A 10 5.27 6.29 -21.78
C GLY A 10 4.62 7.36 -20.89
N LEU A 11 5.42 8.32 -20.41
CA LEU A 11 4.92 9.47 -19.65
C LEU A 11 3.93 10.30 -20.47
N GLY A 12 4.28 10.63 -21.73
CA GLY A 12 3.40 11.41 -22.61
C GLY A 12 2.07 10.72 -22.90
N ILE A 13 2.09 9.42 -23.20
CA ILE A 13 0.87 8.63 -23.46
C ILE A 13 0.01 8.56 -22.20
N SER A 14 0.60 8.28 -21.03
CA SER A 14 -0.13 8.20 -19.77
C SER A 14 -0.71 9.56 -19.35
N ALA A 15 0.05 10.64 -19.52
CA ALA A 15 -0.43 11.99 -19.24
C ALA A 15 -1.57 12.40 -20.18
N LEU A 16 -1.47 12.10 -21.47
CA LEU A 16 -2.54 12.37 -22.44
C LEU A 16 -3.79 11.59 -22.09
N TYR A 17 -3.66 10.30 -21.77
CA TYR A 17 -4.78 9.47 -21.36
C TYR A 17 -5.48 10.08 -20.12
N LYS A 18 -4.74 10.40 -19.07
CA LYS A 18 -5.30 11.01 -17.84
C LYS A 18 -5.89 12.39 -18.10
N PHE A 19 -5.30 13.19 -18.97
CA PHE A 19 -5.87 14.48 -19.35
C PHE A 19 -7.21 14.32 -20.07
N VAL A 20 -7.34 13.31 -20.93
CA VAL A 20 -8.59 13.05 -21.67
C VAL A 20 -9.67 12.48 -20.74
N THR A 21 -9.32 11.56 -19.83
CA THR A 21 -10.28 10.93 -18.91
C THR A 21 -10.69 11.84 -17.76
N ASP A 22 -9.72 12.42 -17.06
CA ASP A 22 -9.98 13.17 -15.83
C ASP A 22 -10.06 14.67 -16.06
N GLY A 23 -9.33 15.19 -17.06
CA GLY A 23 -9.32 16.62 -17.39
C GLY A 23 -10.48 17.03 -18.31
N LEU A 24 -10.66 16.31 -19.41
CA LEU A 24 -11.73 16.60 -20.38
C LEU A 24 -13.00 15.78 -20.12
N ILE A 25 -12.94 14.74 -19.28
CA ILE A 25 -14.08 13.86 -18.94
C ILE A 25 -14.81 13.33 -20.17
N LEU A 26 -14.06 13.01 -21.25
CA LEU A 26 -14.63 12.55 -22.51
C LEU A 26 -15.20 11.12 -22.42
N PHE A 27 -14.64 10.29 -21.54
CA PHE A 27 -15.15 8.97 -21.21
C PHE A 27 -14.78 8.60 -19.78
N PRO A 28 -15.59 7.76 -19.10
CA PRO A 28 -15.31 7.37 -17.73
C PRO A 28 -14.04 6.50 -17.66
N SER A 29 -13.18 6.77 -16.69
CA SER A 29 -12.00 5.93 -16.38
C SER A 29 -12.41 4.59 -15.76
N GLU A 30 -13.53 4.59 -15.06
CA GLU A 30 -14.10 3.42 -14.40
C GLU A 30 -15.46 3.09 -15.02
N ILE A 31 -15.64 1.83 -15.40
CA ILE A 31 -16.91 1.31 -15.90
C ILE A 31 -17.30 0.16 -14.98
N SER A 32 -18.50 0.23 -14.40
CA SER A 32 -19.04 -0.81 -13.54
C SER A 32 -20.44 -1.23 -13.99
N TRP A 33 -20.71 -2.52 -13.92
CA TRP A 33 -22.01 -3.11 -14.20
C TRP A 33 -22.45 -3.95 -12.99
N ASP A 34 -23.59 -3.59 -12.43
CA ASP A 34 -24.22 -4.39 -11.38
C ASP A 34 -24.87 -5.63 -11.99
N ILE A 35 -24.62 -6.78 -11.39
CA ILE A 35 -25.18 -8.05 -11.86
C ILE A 35 -26.53 -8.27 -11.16
N SER A 36 -27.62 -7.90 -11.83
CA SER A 36 -28.98 -7.97 -11.26
C SER A 36 -29.43 -9.38 -10.88
N VAL A 37 -28.96 -10.40 -11.59
CA VAL A 37 -29.26 -11.82 -11.32
C VAL A 37 -28.50 -12.34 -10.08
N TYR A 38 -27.31 -11.80 -9.82
CA TYR A 38 -26.46 -12.20 -8.70
C TYR A 38 -26.27 -10.99 -7.77
N LYS A 39 -27.29 -10.77 -6.95
CA LYS A 39 -27.37 -9.59 -6.06
C LYS A 39 -26.15 -9.47 -5.15
N GLY A 40 -25.70 -8.24 -4.96
CA GLY A 40 -24.52 -7.94 -4.17
C GLY A 40 -23.19 -8.09 -4.92
N SER A 41 -23.23 -8.46 -6.21
CA SER A 41 -22.04 -8.55 -7.07
C SER A 41 -22.09 -7.50 -8.17
N ALA A 42 -20.91 -7.03 -8.57
CA ALA A 42 -20.71 -6.17 -9.72
C ALA A 42 -19.45 -6.58 -10.46
N PHE A 43 -19.40 -6.29 -11.76
CA PHE A 43 -18.21 -6.39 -12.57
C PHE A 43 -17.79 -4.98 -12.98
N GLY A 44 -16.54 -4.62 -12.70
CA GLY A 44 -16.00 -3.31 -13.05
C GLY A 44 -14.60 -3.42 -13.63
N LEU A 45 -14.25 -2.42 -14.42
CA LEU A 45 -12.92 -2.24 -14.97
C LEU A 45 -12.52 -0.78 -14.81
N ASP A 46 -11.40 -0.56 -14.12
CA ASP A 46 -10.74 0.73 -14.01
C ASP A 46 -9.40 0.67 -14.76
N VAL A 47 -9.23 1.55 -15.74
CA VAL A 47 -8.04 1.58 -16.58
C VAL A 47 -7.13 2.72 -16.12
N LEU A 48 -6.24 2.38 -15.21
CA LEU A 48 -5.20 3.30 -14.71
C LEU A 48 -3.83 2.91 -15.28
N PRO A 49 -3.18 3.77 -16.09
CA PRO A 49 -1.87 3.47 -16.69
C PRO A 49 -0.80 3.10 -15.66
N ALA A 50 -0.84 3.73 -14.48
CA ALA A 50 0.07 3.41 -13.39
C ALA A 50 -0.10 1.96 -12.90
N LEU A 51 -1.34 1.48 -12.73
CA LEU A 51 -1.62 0.11 -12.29
C LEU A 51 -1.26 -0.92 -13.36
N ILE A 52 -1.46 -0.59 -14.65
CA ILE A 52 -1.01 -1.44 -15.76
C ILE A 52 0.51 -1.60 -15.70
N GLY A 53 1.24 -0.50 -15.48
CA GLY A 53 2.69 -0.52 -15.33
C GLY A 53 3.15 -1.37 -14.14
N VAL A 54 2.51 -1.23 -12.99
CA VAL A 54 2.78 -2.05 -11.79
C VAL A 54 2.51 -3.52 -12.08
N GLY A 55 1.38 -3.85 -12.70
CA GLY A 55 1.04 -5.23 -13.08
C GLY A 55 2.06 -5.86 -14.02
N TYR A 56 2.57 -5.09 -14.98
CA TYR A 56 3.64 -5.51 -15.88
C TYR A 56 4.96 -5.79 -15.14
N ILE A 57 5.37 -4.91 -14.22
CA ILE A 57 6.61 -5.05 -13.43
C ILE A 57 6.51 -6.24 -12.47
N CYS A 58 5.41 -6.38 -11.75
CA CYS A 58 5.20 -7.47 -10.79
C CYS A 58 5.04 -8.85 -11.45
N GLY A 59 4.66 -8.85 -12.73
CA GLY A 59 4.48 -10.05 -13.52
C GLY A 59 3.18 -10.80 -13.25
N SER A 60 2.89 -11.79 -14.10
CA SER A 60 1.63 -12.52 -14.14
C SER A 60 1.31 -13.28 -12.84
N ARG A 61 2.32 -13.77 -12.14
CA ARG A 61 2.14 -14.52 -10.89
C ARG A 61 1.54 -13.66 -9.78
N VAL A 62 2.06 -12.46 -9.58
CA VAL A 62 1.52 -11.52 -8.57
C VAL A 62 0.18 -10.98 -9.02
N ALA A 63 0.06 -10.60 -10.30
CA ALA A 63 -1.19 -10.12 -10.87
C ALA A 63 -2.33 -11.17 -10.74
N SER A 64 -2.04 -12.46 -10.88
CA SER A 64 -3.05 -13.52 -10.69
C SER A 64 -3.52 -13.66 -9.24
N TYR A 65 -2.65 -13.42 -8.25
CA TYR A 65 -3.08 -13.39 -6.85
C TYR A 65 -4.00 -12.19 -6.57
N MET A 66 -3.67 -11.01 -7.11
CA MET A 66 -4.52 -9.82 -6.98
C MET A 66 -5.88 -10.03 -7.65
N PHE A 67 -5.89 -10.59 -8.86
CA PHE A 67 -7.12 -10.93 -9.59
C PHE A 67 -7.95 -11.99 -8.86
N GLY A 68 -7.31 -13.02 -8.31
CA GLY A 68 -7.97 -14.03 -7.48
C GLY A 68 -8.62 -13.42 -6.23
N GLY A 69 -7.94 -12.48 -5.58
CA GLY A 69 -8.51 -11.71 -4.46
C GLY A 69 -9.72 -10.87 -4.86
N ALA A 70 -9.68 -10.25 -6.03
CA ALA A 70 -10.81 -9.50 -6.58
C ALA A 70 -12.02 -10.43 -6.84
N ILE A 71 -11.81 -11.60 -7.47
CA ILE A 71 -12.88 -12.59 -7.69
C ILE A 71 -13.49 -13.00 -6.36
N VAL A 72 -12.69 -13.36 -5.36
CA VAL A 72 -13.19 -13.76 -4.04
C VAL A 72 -13.99 -12.62 -3.38
N GLY A 73 -13.49 -11.39 -3.44
CA GLY A 73 -14.18 -10.23 -2.89
C GLY A 73 -15.54 -9.98 -3.54
N TRP A 74 -15.55 -9.79 -4.86
CA TRP A 74 -16.71 -9.33 -5.62
C TRP A 74 -17.72 -10.43 -5.94
N PHE A 75 -17.28 -11.68 -6.12
CA PHE A 75 -18.14 -12.78 -6.53
C PHE A 75 -18.43 -13.82 -5.43
N VAL A 76 -17.72 -13.77 -4.30
CA VAL A 76 -17.98 -14.69 -3.20
C VAL A 76 -18.39 -13.93 -1.94
N ILE A 77 -17.55 -13.04 -1.42
CA ILE A 77 -17.78 -12.40 -0.12
C ILE A 77 -18.98 -11.46 -0.18
N MET A 78 -19.04 -10.57 -1.17
CA MET A 78 -20.12 -9.57 -1.26
C MET A 78 -21.50 -10.20 -1.50
N PRO A 79 -21.69 -11.14 -2.45
CA PRO A 79 -22.98 -11.83 -2.59
C PRO A 79 -23.36 -12.65 -1.37
N LEU A 80 -22.38 -13.28 -0.71
CA LEU A 80 -22.63 -14.02 0.53
C LEU A 80 -23.14 -13.09 1.63
N MET A 81 -22.49 -11.92 1.82
CA MET A 81 -22.92 -10.91 2.78
C MET A 81 -24.32 -10.38 2.45
N HIS A 82 -24.59 -10.09 1.18
CA HIS A 82 -25.92 -9.65 0.74
C HIS A 82 -26.98 -10.72 1.05
N THR A 83 -26.70 -11.99 0.75
CA THR A 83 -27.64 -13.10 0.99
C THR A 83 -27.91 -13.31 2.47
N ILE A 84 -26.87 -13.30 3.31
CA ILE A 84 -27.00 -13.40 4.76
C ILE A 84 -27.76 -12.19 5.32
N GLY A 85 -27.47 -10.99 4.84
CA GLY A 85 -28.18 -9.77 5.22
C GLY A 85 -29.66 -9.83 4.86
N ALA A 86 -30.00 -10.36 3.68
CA ALA A 86 -31.38 -10.55 3.27
C ALA A 86 -32.16 -11.54 4.17
N LEU A 87 -31.49 -12.55 4.72
CA LEU A 87 -32.08 -13.46 5.69
C LEU A 87 -32.32 -12.82 7.07
N GLY A 88 -31.53 -11.78 7.42
CA GLY A 88 -31.66 -11.04 8.67
C GLY A 88 -32.77 -9.98 8.67
N GLY A 89 -33.36 -9.66 7.53
CA GLY A 89 -34.40 -8.65 7.37
C GLY A 89 -33.93 -7.22 7.70
N ASP A 90 -34.88 -6.32 8.00
CA ASP A 90 -34.62 -4.90 8.29
C ASP A 90 -33.75 -4.66 9.54
N SER A 91 -33.56 -5.66 10.37
CA SER A 91 -32.69 -5.59 11.56
C SER A 91 -31.20 -5.83 11.26
N ALA A 92 -30.84 -6.21 10.04
CA ALA A 92 -29.45 -6.47 9.64
C ALA A 92 -28.67 -5.19 9.32
N ILE A 93 -28.81 -4.16 10.17
CA ILE A 93 -27.97 -2.96 10.12
C ILE A 93 -26.77 -3.20 11.02
N LEU A 94 -25.61 -3.38 10.43
CA LEU A 94 -24.35 -3.61 11.15
C LEU A 94 -23.44 -2.38 11.00
N PHE A 95 -22.84 -1.97 12.11
CA PHE A 95 -21.82 -0.92 12.07
C PHE A 95 -20.68 -1.29 11.09
N PRO A 96 -20.16 -0.38 10.25
CA PRO A 96 -20.40 1.07 10.24
C PRO A 96 -21.54 1.56 9.35
N ALA A 97 -22.31 0.70 8.73
CA ALA A 97 -23.35 1.09 7.80
C ALA A 97 -24.61 1.62 8.51
N THR A 98 -25.36 2.46 7.81
CA THR A 98 -26.62 3.07 8.27
C THR A 98 -27.86 2.48 7.59
N LYS A 99 -27.65 1.62 6.58
CA LYS A 99 -28.70 0.90 5.84
C LYS A 99 -28.63 -0.59 6.12
N ALA A 100 -29.74 -1.30 5.90
CA ALA A 100 -29.75 -2.75 5.92
C ALA A 100 -28.85 -3.31 4.80
N ILE A 101 -28.12 -4.38 5.10
CA ILE A 101 -27.16 -5.00 4.15
C ILE A 101 -27.86 -5.43 2.85
N ALA A 102 -29.12 -5.87 2.94
CA ALA A 102 -29.92 -6.29 1.79
C ALA A 102 -30.23 -5.16 0.80
N ASP A 103 -30.24 -3.90 1.27
CA ASP A 103 -30.57 -2.71 0.48
C ASP A 103 -29.34 -1.97 -0.02
N MET A 104 -28.14 -2.50 0.26
CA MET A 104 -26.89 -1.87 -0.17
C MET A 104 -26.54 -2.22 -1.60
N ALA A 105 -26.10 -1.20 -2.34
CA ALA A 105 -25.44 -1.40 -3.62
C ALA A 105 -24.07 -2.11 -3.43
N PRO A 106 -23.57 -2.82 -4.44
CA PRO A 106 -22.25 -3.48 -4.35
C PRO A 106 -21.11 -2.54 -3.91
N ALA A 107 -21.08 -1.31 -4.40
CA ALA A 107 -20.10 -0.31 -4.00
C ALA A 107 -20.21 0.09 -2.51
N GLU A 108 -21.42 0.14 -1.96
CA GLU A 108 -21.65 0.41 -0.53
C GLU A 108 -21.20 -0.78 0.33
N LEU A 109 -21.46 -2.03 -0.09
CA LEU A 109 -20.97 -3.24 0.58
C LEU A 109 -19.45 -3.28 0.61
N TRP A 110 -18.83 -2.94 -0.52
CA TRP A 110 -17.38 -2.88 -0.59
C TRP A 110 -16.81 -1.82 0.36
N SER A 111 -17.31 -0.60 0.34
CA SER A 111 -16.79 0.51 1.13
C SER A 111 -17.01 0.33 2.63
N ASN A 112 -18.12 -0.29 3.05
CA ASN A 112 -18.44 -0.47 4.46
C ASN A 112 -17.82 -1.72 5.09
N TYR A 113 -17.58 -2.79 4.33
CA TYR A 113 -17.15 -4.07 4.90
C TYR A 113 -15.93 -4.69 4.20
N VAL A 114 -16.01 -4.95 2.90
CA VAL A 114 -14.98 -5.76 2.21
C VAL A 114 -13.62 -5.06 2.19
N ARG A 115 -13.63 -3.75 2.09
CA ARG A 115 -12.42 -2.91 2.19
C ARG A 115 -11.68 -3.16 3.51
N TYR A 116 -12.38 -3.29 4.63
CA TYR A 116 -11.75 -3.54 5.93
C TYR A 116 -11.25 -4.98 6.07
N ILE A 117 -11.94 -5.96 5.46
CA ILE A 117 -11.44 -7.33 5.37
C ILE A 117 -10.11 -7.36 4.58
N GLY A 118 -10.07 -6.64 3.45
CA GLY A 118 -8.86 -6.48 2.65
C GLY A 118 -7.73 -5.80 3.42
N ALA A 119 -8.03 -4.71 4.13
CA ALA A 119 -7.06 -4.00 4.97
C ALA A 119 -6.50 -4.91 6.08
N GLY A 120 -7.35 -5.69 6.74
CA GLY A 120 -6.92 -6.68 7.73
C GLY A 120 -6.02 -7.76 7.16
N ALA A 121 -6.31 -8.24 5.95
CA ALA A 121 -5.47 -9.21 5.25
C ALA A 121 -4.08 -8.63 4.90
N VAL A 122 -4.03 -7.37 4.44
CA VAL A 122 -2.77 -6.65 4.17
C VAL A 122 -1.97 -6.45 5.45
N ALA A 123 -2.62 -6.02 6.53
CA ALA A 123 -1.97 -5.83 7.83
C ALA A 123 -1.38 -7.15 8.35
N CYS A 124 -2.14 -8.25 8.30
CA CYS A 124 -1.68 -9.57 8.69
C CYS A 124 -0.48 -10.03 7.85
N GLY A 125 -0.58 -9.88 6.52
CA GLY A 125 0.52 -10.19 5.60
C GLY A 125 1.77 -9.36 5.87
N GLY A 126 1.60 -8.07 6.19
CA GLY A 126 2.67 -7.16 6.59
C GLY A 126 3.37 -7.61 7.88
N VAL A 127 2.60 -7.93 8.92
CA VAL A 127 3.13 -8.45 10.19
C VAL A 127 3.89 -9.76 9.99
N LEU A 128 3.33 -10.71 9.24
CA LEU A 128 4.01 -11.97 8.94
C LEU A 128 5.29 -11.76 8.15
N SER A 129 5.31 -10.83 7.21
CA SER A 129 6.50 -10.46 6.45
C SER A 129 7.56 -9.82 7.33
N LEU A 130 7.16 -8.95 8.27
CA LEU A 130 8.05 -8.36 9.28
C LEU A 130 8.70 -9.44 10.16
N ILE A 131 7.89 -10.35 10.71
CA ILE A 131 8.38 -11.44 11.55
C ILE A 131 9.42 -12.29 10.80
N LYS A 132 9.15 -12.64 9.55
CA LYS A 132 10.10 -13.39 8.70
C LYS A 132 11.38 -12.59 8.39
N SER A 133 11.29 -11.26 8.35
CA SER A 133 12.43 -10.38 8.07
C SER A 133 13.23 -10.02 9.31
N LEU A 134 12.65 -10.17 10.50
CA LEU A 134 13.24 -9.76 11.78
C LEU A 134 14.65 -10.34 12.02
N PRO A 135 14.93 -11.63 11.77
CA PRO A 135 16.27 -12.18 11.95
C PRO A 135 17.33 -11.47 11.10
N LEU A 136 16.97 -11.13 9.85
CA LEU A 136 17.87 -10.40 8.95
C LEU A 136 18.08 -8.96 9.44
N ILE A 137 17.02 -8.29 9.87
CA ILE A 137 17.08 -6.93 10.41
C ILE A 137 17.99 -6.89 11.63
N ILE A 138 17.81 -7.84 12.58
CA ILE A 138 18.64 -7.94 13.79
C ILE A 138 20.10 -8.21 13.41
N LYS A 139 20.35 -9.10 12.46
CA LYS A 139 21.70 -9.39 11.98
C LYS A 139 22.35 -8.15 11.39
N THR A 140 21.67 -7.47 10.48
CA THR A 140 22.16 -6.23 9.83
C THR A 140 22.44 -5.15 10.88
N PHE A 141 21.54 -4.99 11.85
CA PHE A 141 21.74 -4.04 12.94
C PHE A 141 22.97 -4.39 13.80
N LYS A 142 23.14 -5.67 14.19
CA LYS A 142 24.33 -6.15 14.92
C LYS A 142 25.62 -5.94 14.13
N ASP A 143 25.59 -6.21 12.83
CA ASP A 143 26.78 -6.04 11.97
C ASP A 143 27.11 -4.55 11.80
N ALA A 144 26.11 -3.68 11.66
CA ALA A 144 26.28 -2.24 11.66
C ALA A 144 26.85 -1.73 13.01
N MET A 145 26.37 -2.26 14.13
CA MET A 145 26.89 -1.93 15.47
C MET A 145 28.34 -2.40 15.68
N LYS A 146 28.74 -3.55 15.13
CA LYS A 146 30.13 -4.02 15.16
C LYS A 146 31.08 -3.16 14.32
N GLY A 147 30.55 -2.48 13.29
CA GLY A 147 31.26 -1.50 12.48
C GLY A 147 31.48 -0.15 13.20
N PHE A 148 30.93 0.03 14.40
CA PHE A 148 31.15 1.21 15.22
C PHE A 148 32.64 1.30 15.63
N GLY A 149 33.40 2.11 14.89
CA GLY A 149 34.82 2.36 15.19
C GLY A 149 35.85 1.83 14.18
N LYS A 150 35.42 1.08 13.17
CA LYS A 150 36.28 0.74 12.03
C LYS A 150 35.99 1.68 10.88
N THR A 151 36.67 2.78 10.81
CA THR A 151 36.81 3.57 9.58
C THR A 151 37.63 2.70 8.63
N GLY A 152 36.91 2.00 7.71
CA GLY A 152 37.57 1.12 6.75
C GLY A 152 38.39 1.96 5.76
N ASP A 153 39.66 1.71 5.77
CA ASP A 153 40.59 2.17 4.73
C ASP A 153 40.18 1.65 3.36
N SER A 154 40.27 2.51 2.34
CA SER A 154 40.29 2.19 0.91
C SER A 154 38.99 1.76 0.23
N GLN A 155 37.83 2.30 0.57
CA GLN A 155 36.66 2.21 -0.31
C GLN A 155 36.49 3.48 -1.13
N LEU A 156 36.12 3.30 -2.43
CA LEU A 156 35.75 4.40 -3.31
C LEU A 156 34.68 5.27 -2.64
N ARG A 157 34.79 6.58 -2.75
CA ARG A 157 33.86 7.55 -2.14
C ARG A 157 32.38 7.25 -2.41
N THR A 158 32.08 6.60 -3.53
CA THR A 158 30.74 6.17 -3.92
C THR A 158 30.23 4.94 -3.19
N GLN A 159 31.08 4.25 -2.42
CA GLN A 159 30.75 3.06 -1.62
C GLN A 159 30.77 3.34 -0.12
N GLN A 160 31.00 4.58 0.27
CA GLN A 160 30.99 4.98 1.68
C GLN A 160 29.57 5.35 2.11
N ASP A 161 29.02 4.57 3.02
CA ASP A 161 27.76 4.88 3.68
C ASP A 161 27.97 5.91 4.79
N LEU A 162 26.87 6.61 5.16
CA LEU A 162 26.86 7.53 6.29
C LEU A 162 27.26 6.78 7.57
N SER A 163 28.12 7.39 8.40
CA SER A 163 28.50 6.78 9.66
C SER A 163 27.25 6.60 10.54
N MET A 164 27.17 5.46 11.24
CA MET A 164 26.02 5.15 12.10
C MET A 164 25.78 6.23 13.18
N LYS A 165 26.84 6.92 13.61
CA LYS A 165 26.74 8.06 14.55
C LYS A 165 25.90 9.21 13.96
N VAL A 166 26.11 9.52 12.68
CA VAL A 166 25.35 10.57 11.98
C VAL A 166 23.90 10.14 11.79
N VAL A 167 23.66 8.87 11.44
CA VAL A 167 22.30 8.32 11.29
C VAL A 167 21.54 8.35 12.61
N LEU A 168 22.13 7.82 13.69
CA LEU A 168 21.48 7.85 15.00
C LEU A 168 21.29 9.27 15.53
N GLY A 169 22.29 10.14 15.36
CA GLY A 169 22.16 11.56 15.71
C GLY A 169 21.01 12.24 14.94
N GLY A 170 20.91 12.00 13.64
CA GLY A 170 19.83 12.49 12.80
C GLY A 170 18.44 12.01 13.25
N VAL A 171 18.31 10.72 13.56
CA VAL A 171 17.05 10.14 14.06
C VAL A 171 16.65 10.78 15.41
N LEU A 172 17.59 10.97 16.34
CA LEU A 172 17.32 11.60 17.62
C LEU A 172 16.93 13.08 17.46
N ILE A 173 17.59 13.81 16.57
CA ILE A 173 17.25 15.21 16.26
C ILE A 173 15.84 15.30 15.68
N ILE A 174 15.49 14.46 14.72
CA ILE A 174 14.16 14.44 14.11
C ILE A 174 13.09 14.08 15.14
N ALA A 175 13.35 13.06 15.99
CA ALA A 175 12.43 12.67 17.06
C ALA A 175 12.20 13.81 18.07
N ALA A 176 13.27 14.52 18.45
CA ALA A 176 13.20 15.68 19.33
C ALA A 176 12.43 16.84 18.67
N LEU A 177 12.66 17.10 17.38
CA LEU A 177 11.93 18.11 16.64
C LEU A 177 10.42 17.80 16.58
N ILE A 178 10.05 16.55 16.28
CA ILE A 178 8.64 16.12 16.24
C ILE A 178 7.98 16.30 17.62
N TRP A 179 8.69 16.02 18.69
CA TRP A 179 8.16 16.16 20.06
C TRP A 179 8.07 17.63 20.50
N LEU A 180 9.02 18.48 20.09
CA LEU A 180 9.11 19.88 20.50
C LEU A 180 8.23 20.83 19.67
N LEU A 181 7.83 20.43 18.44
CA LEU A 181 7.00 21.26 17.59
C LEU A 181 5.56 21.31 18.10
N PRO A 182 5.05 22.47 18.54
CA PRO A 182 3.69 22.60 19.09
C PRO A 182 2.59 22.38 18.05
N GLU A 183 2.91 22.46 16.76
CA GLU A 183 1.99 22.21 15.65
C GLU A 183 1.67 20.74 15.47
N ILE A 184 2.51 19.85 16.02
CA ILE A 184 2.34 18.41 15.95
C ILE A 184 1.96 17.91 17.36
N PRO A 185 0.67 17.65 17.66
CA PRO A 185 0.23 17.23 18.99
C PRO A 185 0.61 15.79 19.29
N VAL A 186 1.89 15.50 19.40
CA VAL A 186 2.42 14.14 19.64
C VAL A 186 3.09 14.08 21.01
N SER A 187 2.66 13.12 21.84
CA SER A 187 3.31 12.84 23.11
C SER A 187 4.70 12.22 22.92
N LEU A 188 5.52 12.22 23.94
CA LEU A 188 6.83 11.54 23.91
C LEU A 188 6.71 10.07 23.48
N LEU A 189 5.68 9.38 23.97
CA LEU A 189 5.38 8.01 23.54
C LEU A 189 5.06 7.93 22.05
N GLY A 190 4.29 8.89 21.54
CA GLY A 190 3.99 9.00 20.11
C GLY A 190 5.23 9.24 19.25
N ALA A 191 6.14 10.12 19.68
CA ALA A 191 7.41 10.35 18.99
C ALA A 191 8.28 9.08 18.96
N LEU A 192 8.32 8.33 20.06
CA LEU A 192 9.01 7.03 20.11
C LEU A 192 8.40 6.01 19.15
N MET A 193 7.06 5.93 19.10
CA MET A 193 6.33 5.07 18.17
C MET A 193 6.63 5.43 16.72
N ILE A 194 6.67 6.72 16.38
CA ILE A 194 7.03 7.19 15.04
C ILE A 194 8.44 6.71 14.64
N VAL A 195 9.42 6.78 15.55
CA VAL A 195 10.77 6.29 15.27
C VAL A 195 10.77 4.78 15.01
N VAL A 196 10.10 4.00 15.86
CA VAL A 196 10.02 2.54 15.72
C VAL A 196 9.33 2.14 14.43
N PHE A 197 8.13 2.67 14.18
CA PHE A 197 7.40 2.37 12.95
C PHE A 197 8.10 2.92 11.72
N GLY A 198 8.69 4.10 11.79
CA GLY A 198 9.48 4.68 10.71
C GLY A 198 10.64 3.77 10.28
N PHE A 199 11.33 3.15 11.25
CA PHE A 199 12.36 2.16 10.96
C PHE A 199 11.79 0.92 10.25
N PHE A 200 10.65 0.39 10.71
CA PHE A 200 9.99 -0.74 10.07
C PHE A 200 9.51 -0.40 8.66
N PHE A 201 8.84 0.73 8.47
CA PHE A 201 8.38 1.18 7.17
C PHE A 201 9.53 1.42 6.18
N ALA A 202 10.61 2.05 6.62
CA ALA A 202 11.80 2.25 5.80
C ALA A 202 12.41 0.91 5.35
N THR A 203 12.47 -0.07 6.24
CA THR A 203 13.00 -1.41 5.95
C THR A 203 12.12 -2.16 4.95
N VAL A 204 10.80 -2.13 5.13
CA VAL A 204 9.84 -2.75 4.21
C VAL A 204 9.87 -2.05 2.85
N SER A 205 9.85 -0.72 2.84
CA SER A 205 9.94 0.10 1.64
C SER A 205 11.21 -0.21 0.84
N SER A 206 12.37 -0.27 1.50
CA SER A 206 13.64 -0.62 0.87
C SER A 206 13.60 -2.00 0.20
N ARG A 207 12.95 -2.98 0.82
CA ARG A 207 12.77 -4.30 0.21
C ARG A 207 11.84 -4.27 -1.00
N MET A 208 10.73 -3.55 -0.91
CA MET A 208 9.81 -3.38 -2.03
C MET A 208 10.50 -2.72 -3.22
N VAL A 209 11.26 -1.65 -2.99
CA VAL A 209 12.08 -0.99 -4.01
C VAL A 209 13.08 -1.96 -4.63
N GLY A 210 13.71 -2.82 -3.84
CA GLY A 210 14.64 -3.84 -4.33
C GLY A 210 13.98 -4.88 -5.24
N ILE A 211 12.71 -5.23 -5.00
CA ILE A 211 11.95 -6.19 -5.81
C ILE A 211 11.38 -5.54 -7.08
N VAL A 212 10.82 -4.34 -6.94
CA VAL A 212 10.13 -3.61 -8.03
C VAL A 212 11.13 -2.86 -8.91
N GLY A 213 12.33 -2.58 -8.41
CA GLY A 213 13.37 -1.83 -9.12
C GLY A 213 13.06 -0.34 -9.28
N SER A 214 12.08 0.19 -8.57
CA SER A 214 11.68 1.59 -8.60
C SER A 214 11.26 2.10 -7.22
N SER A 215 11.32 3.41 -7.01
CA SER A 215 10.88 4.06 -5.77
C SER A 215 9.35 4.17 -5.64
N ASN A 216 8.59 3.62 -6.59
CA ASN A 216 7.12 3.70 -6.57
C ASN A 216 6.54 2.68 -5.59
N ASN A 217 6.52 3.04 -4.33
CA ASN A 217 5.94 2.23 -3.26
C ASN A 217 4.42 2.47 -3.15
N PRO A 218 3.65 1.43 -2.86
CA PRO A 218 2.24 1.58 -2.51
C PRO A 218 2.09 2.17 -1.09
N VAL A 219 2.42 3.46 -0.95
CA VAL A 219 2.43 4.16 0.36
C VAL A 219 1.06 4.08 1.03
N SER A 220 -0.03 4.20 0.27
CA SER A 220 -1.39 4.07 0.78
C SER A 220 -1.66 2.68 1.37
N GLY A 221 -1.15 1.61 0.75
CA GLY A 221 -1.28 0.25 1.28
C GLY A 221 -0.41 -0.03 2.52
N MET A 222 0.61 0.78 2.77
CA MET A 222 1.44 0.68 3.98
C MET A 222 0.93 1.55 5.14
N ALA A 223 0.11 2.56 4.84
CA ALA A 223 -0.44 3.49 5.84
C ALA A 223 -1.79 3.06 6.41
N ILE A 224 -2.45 2.07 5.80
CA ILE A 224 -3.67 1.43 6.29
C ILE A 224 -3.34 0.35 7.30
#